data_a455f716afa1875acd5ada7edf084855
#
_entry.id   a455f716afa1875acd5ada7edf084855
#
_cell.length_a   1.000
_cell.length_b   1.000
_cell.length_c   1.000
_cell.angle_alpha   90.00
_cell.angle_beta   90.00
_cell.angle_gamma   90.00
#
_symmetry.space_group_name_H-M   'P 1'
#
loop_
_entity.id
_entity.type
_entity.pdbx_description
1 polymer ?
#
loop_
_entity_poly.entity_id
_entity_poly.type
_entity_poly.pdbx_seq_one_letter_code
_entity_poly.pdbx_strand_id
1 'polypeptide(L)'
;MNVVSTERLLLRPLEWADREAYAAFRFHPEVARWLSPVDRDPLAASEATIARFQSGWSTRGYAPWGVFCDGRLIGQCGLNFVPEFEATEVLWALHPDFWGKGYATETARAALAYGFDTLALKLIFAMTRPDNLASQAVMRRLGLLYRKNVVYKGMNAVWLDIDRARWTG
;
A
#
# COMPACT_ATOMS: atom_id res chain seq x y z
N MET A 1 14.84 12.64 -0.44
CA MET A 1 13.51 12.99 -0.99
C MET A 1 12.69 11.70 -1.08
N ASN A 2 11.48 11.69 -0.53
CA ASN A 2 10.65 10.48 -0.44
C ASN A 2 9.73 10.33 -1.67
N VAL A 3 10.25 10.64 -2.85
CA VAL A 3 9.52 10.59 -4.13
C VAL A 3 10.19 9.53 -5.00
N VAL A 4 9.39 8.67 -5.60
CA VAL A 4 9.84 7.61 -6.51
C VAL A 4 9.08 7.74 -7.82
N SER A 5 9.82 7.80 -8.92
CA SER A 5 9.25 7.69 -10.27
C SER A 5 9.47 6.28 -10.78
N THR A 6 8.44 5.67 -11.30
CA THR A 6 8.48 4.40 -12.02
C THR A 6 8.39 4.66 -13.52
N GLU A 7 8.24 3.64 -14.33
CA GLU A 7 8.09 3.81 -15.78
C GLU A 7 6.88 4.68 -16.17
N ARG A 8 5.76 4.51 -15.44
CA ARG A 8 4.47 5.13 -15.80
C ARG A 8 3.85 5.98 -14.69
N LEU A 9 4.40 5.92 -13.47
CA LEU A 9 3.74 6.47 -12.29
C LEU A 9 4.71 7.30 -11.44
N LEU A 10 4.14 8.25 -10.72
CA LEU A 10 4.82 9.01 -9.68
C LEU A 10 4.26 8.60 -8.32
N LEU A 11 5.15 8.22 -7.40
CA LEU A 11 4.83 7.93 -6.01
C LEU A 11 5.42 9.04 -5.14
N ARG A 12 4.57 9.77 -4.44
CA ARG A 12 4.99 10.80 -3.48
C ARG A 12 4.16 10.76 -2.20
N PRO A 13 4.69 11.23 -1.07
CA PRO A 13 3.87 11.43 0.12
C PRO A 13 2.63 12.25 -0.20
N LEU A 14 1.51 11.86 0.40
CA LEU A 14 0.27 12.62 0.30
C LEU A 14 0.40 13.92 1.08
N GLU A 15 -0.09 15.00 0.49
CA GLU A 15 -0.16 16.32 1.09
C GLU A 15 -1.59 16.66 1.50
N TRP A 16 -1.76 17.69 2.30
CA TRP A 16 -3.10 18.14 2.72
C TRP A 16 -4.00 18.49 1.54
N ALA A 17 -3.43 19.03 0.48
CA ALA A 17 -4.14 19.34 -0.75
C ALA A 17 -4.75 18.14 -1.45
N ASP A 18 -4.24 16.92 -1.21
CA ASP A 18 -4.72 15.70 -1.83
C ASP A 18 -5.97 15.10 -1.15
N ARG A 19 -6.41 15.62 -0.01
CA ARG A 19 -7.43 15.00 0.86
C ARG A 19 -8.75 14.69 0.15
N GLU A 20 -9.22 15.58 -0.71
CA GLU A 20 -10.48 15.38 -1.44
C GLU A 20 -10.35 14.30 -2.52
N ALA A 21 -9.26 14.34 -3.29
CA ALA A 21 -8.96 13.32 -4.29
C ALA A 21 -8.73 11.95 -3.62
N TYR A 22 -8.05 11.94 -2.47
CA TYR A 22 -7.83 10.73 -1.70
C TYR A 22 -9.15 10.19 -1.13
N ALA A 23 -10.04 11.04 -0.62
CA ALA A 23 -11.37 10.62 -0.16
C ALA A 23 -12.19 10.01 -1.30
N ALA A 24 -12.22 10.64 -2.47
CA ALA A 24 -12.93 10.13 -3.64
C ALA A 24 -12.42 8.74 -4.06
N PHE A 25 -11.10 8.53 -4.04
CA PHE A 25 -10.49 7.23 -4.32
C PHE A 25 -10.80 6.20 -3.22
N ARG A 26 -10.49 6.53 -1.96
CA ARG A 26 -10.53 5.60 -0.81
C ARG A 26 -11.94 5.08 -0.54
N PHE A 27 -12.94 5.91 -0.74
CA PHE A 27 -14.35 5.60 -0.49
C PHE A 27 -15.12 5.23 -1.77
N HIS A 28 -14.45 5.09 -2.91
CA HIS A 28 -15.06 4.47 -4.07
C HIS A 28 -15.54 3.06 -3.70
N PRO A 29 -16.80 2.67 -3.97
CA PRO A 29 -17.38 1.39 -3.49
C PRO A 29 -16.51 0.17 -3.82
N GLU A 30 -15.98 0.11 -5.03
CA GLU A 30 -15.12 -0.99 -5.49
C GLU A 30 -13.75 -1.04 -4.78
N VAL A 31 -13.27 0.08 -4.25
CA VAL A 31 -12.04 0.14 -3.44
C VAL A 31 -12.36 -0.17 -1.98
N ALA A 32 -13.36 0.50 -1.43
CA ALA A 32 -13.74 0.41 -0.02
C ALA A 32 -14.07 -1.03 0.41
N ARG A 33 -14.67 -1.84 -0.48
CA ARG A 33 -15.02 -3.24 -0.19
C ARG A 33 -13.81 -4.11 0.18
N TRP A 34 -12.61 -3.76 -0.25
CA TRP A 34 -11.38 -4.50 0.02
C TRP A 34 -10.56 -3.97 1.20
N LEU A 35 -10.90 -2.78 1.66
CA LEU A 35 -10.18 -2.10 2.74
C LEU A 35 -10.95 -2.20 4.06
N SER A 36 -10.27 -1.96 5.17
CA SER A 36 -10.94 -1.95 6.47
C SER A 36 -12.07 -0.92 6.48
N PRO A 37 -13.25 -1.30 6.99
CA PRO A 37 -14.37 -0.37 7.14
C PRO A 37 -13.97 0.85 7.97
N VAL A 38 -14.50 2.01 7.60
CA VAL A 38 -14.30 3.26 8.34
C VAL A 38 -15.67 3.88 8.57
N ASP A 39 -16.07 3.93 9.83
CA ASP A 39 -17.33 4.56 10.26
C ASP A 39 -17.08 6.02 10.65
N ARG A 40 -16.85 6.85 9.67
CA ARG A 40 -16.74 8.31 9.81
C ARG A 40 -16.90 8.99 8.46
N ASP A 41 -17.08 10.31 8.50
CA ASP A 41 -17.09 11.14 7.30
C ASP A 41 -15.86 10.86 6.41
N PRO A 42 -16.05 10.63 5.09
CA PRO A 42 -14.95 10.30 4.17
C PRO A 42 -13.81 11.31 4.15
N LEU A 43 -14.13 12.60 4.19
CA LEU A 43 -13.11 13.64 4.17
C LEU A 43 -12.30 13.65 5.47
N ALA A 44 -12.98 13.64 6.62
CA ALA A 44 -12.33 13.58 7.93
C ALA A 44 -11.48 12.31 8.11
N ALA A 45 -11.93 11.17 7.59
CA ALA A 45 -11.15 9.93 7.60
C ALA A 45 -9.90 10.02 6.72
N SER A 46 -10.00 10.69 5.59
CA SER A 46 -8.88 10.91 4.67
C SER A 46 -7.84 11.86 5.25
N GLU A 47 -8.27 12.93 5.87
CA GLU A 47 -7.41 13.87 6.60
C GLU A 47 -6.63 13.17 7.72
N ALA A 48 -7.30 12.34 8.53
CA ALA A 48 -6.64 11.55 9.57
C ALA A 48 -5.64 10.53 8.99
N THR A 49 -5.95 9.94 7.85
CA THR A 49 -5.04 9.01 7.17
C THR A 49 -3.80 9.73 6.63
N ILE A 50 -3.97 10.89 5.99
CA ILE A 50 -2.86 11.70 5.48
C ILE A 50 -1.95 12.13 6.63
N ALA A 51 -2.52 12.63 7.73
CA ALA A 51 -1.75 13.02 8.91
C ALA A 51 -0.94 11.83 9.49
N ARG A 52 -1.54 10.64 9.55
CA ARG A 52 -0.86 9.42 9.99
C ARG A 52 0.29 9.02 9.04
N PHE A 53 0.11 9.12 7.72
CA PHE A 53 1.17 8.85 6.75
C PHE A 53 2.30 9.87 6.85
N GLN A 54 1.98 11.16 6.98
CA GLN A 54 2.99 12.20 7.19
C GLN A 54 3.81 11.96 8.47
N SER A 55 3.15 11.55 9.56
CA SER A 55 3.84 11.13 10.78
C SER A 55 4.75 9.93 10.56
N GLY A 56 4.31 8.92 9.79
CA GLY A 56 5.14 7.76 9.42
C GLY A 56 6.39 8.17 8.65
N TRP A 57 6.25 9.07 7.67
CA TRP A 57 7.38 9.62 6.92
C TRP A 57 8.39 10.36 7.80
N SER A 58 7.93 11.14 8.78
CA SER A 58 8.80 11.89 9.67
C SER A 58 9.47 11.04 10.75
N THR A 59 8.81 10.00 11.25
CA THR A 59 9.28 9.21 12.39
C THR A 59 10.02 7.93 12.00
N ARG A 60 9.64 7.30 10.90
CA ARG A 60 10.19 6.01 10.43
C ARG A 60 10.93 6.09 9.10
N GLY A 61 10.80 7.22 8.38
CA GLY A 61 11.34 7.33 7.04
C GLY A 61 10.52 6.61 5.96
N TYR A 62 9.34 6.08 6.31
CA TYR A 62 8.42 5.48 5.35
C TYR A 62 6.96 5.51 5.82
N ALA A 63 6.09 5.59 4.87
CA ALA A 63 4.64 5.38 4.95
C ALA A 63 4.12 5.13 3.52
N PRO A 64 2.85 4.78 3.32
CA PRO A 64 2.28 4.72 1.99
C PRO A 64 2.38 6.07 1.26
N TRP A 65 2.73 5.99 -0.03
CA TRP A 65 2.64 7.09 -0.99
C TRP A 65 1.24 7.21 -1.57
N GLY A 66 0.88 8.39 -2.05
CA GLY A 66 -0.09 8.53 -3.12
C GLY A 66 0.53 8.08 -4.44
N VAL A 67 -0.24 7.39 -5.25
CA VAL A 67 0.14 6.97 -6.60
C VAL A 67 -0.51 7.89 -7.61
N PHE A 68 0.29 8.48 -8.48
CA PHE A 68 -0.16 9.46 -9.48
C PHE A 68 0.16 8.99 -10.89
N CYS A 69 -0.82 9.13 -11.79
CA CYS A 69 -0.69 8.90 -13.21
C CYS A 69 -1.12 10.19 -13.93
N ASP A 70 -0.24 10.77 -14.74
CA ASP A 70 -0.49 12.02 -15.46
C ASP A 70 -1.03 13.14 -14.55
N GLY A 71 -0.46 13.27 -13.34
CA GLY A 71 -0.86 14.26 -12.34
C GLY A 71 -2.14 13.94 -11.54
N ARG A 72 -2.87 12.90 -11.90
CA ARG A 72 -4.08 12.45 -11.19
C ARG A 72 -3.72 11.45 -10.10
N LEU A 73 -4.23 11.65 -8.88
CA LEU A 73 -4.17 10.64 -7.83
C LEU A 73 -5.06 9.44 -8.22
N ILE A 74 -4.45 8.28 -8.36
CA ILE A 74 -5.12 7.03 -8.77
C ILE A 74 -5.14 5.97 -7.66
N GLY A 75 -4.48 6.21 -6.53
CA GLY A 75 -4.45 5.24 -5.45
C GLY A 75 -3.37 5.51 -4.42
N GLN A 76 -3.08 4.48 -3.67
CA GLN A 76 -1.99 4.46 -2.68
C GLN A 76 -1.17 3.18 -2.83
N CYS A 77 0.11 3.26 -2.52
CA CYS A 77 1.00 2.10 -2.41
C CYS A 77 2.19 2.46 -1.53
N GLY A 78 2.73 1.51 -0.79
CA GLY A 78 3.95 1.73 -0.03
C GLY A 78 4.10 0.81 1.16
N LEU A 79 5.00 1.20 2.04
CA LEU A 79 5.31 0.47 3.25
C LEU A 79 4.53 1.04 4.43
N ASN A 80 4.02 0.18 5.29
CA ASN A 80 3.27 0.55 6.49
C ASN A 80 3.73 -0.32 7.66
N PHE A 81 4.08 0.29 8.78
CA PHE A 81 4.37 -0.45 10.00
C PHE A 81 3.07 -0.86 10.67
N VAL A 82 2.94 -2.14 10.98
CA VAL A 82 1.76 -2.72 11.65
C VAL A 82 2.15 -3.09 13.07
N PRO A 83 1.79 -2.27 14.07
CA PRO A 83 2.21 -2.49 15.47
C PRO A 83 1.78 -3.84 16.03
N GLU A 84 0.60 -4.33 15.65
CA GLU A 84 0.05 -5.60 16.12
C GLU A 84 0.91 -6.80 15.76
N PHE A 85 1.70 -6.68 14.71
CA PHE A 85 2.62 -7.72 14.25
C PHE A 85 4.09 -7.34 14.42
N GLU A 86 4.38 -6.13 14.89
CA GLU A 86 5.73 -5.55 14.96
C GLU A 86 6.50 -5.70 13.63
N ALA A 87 5.81 -5.56 12.52
CA ALA A 87 6.34 -5.85 11.19
C ALA A 87 5.92 -4.79 10.17
N THR A 88 6.66 -4.71 9.06
CA THR A 88 6.36 -3.81 7.94
C THR A 88 5.66 -4.56 6.82
N GLU A 89 4.49 -4.06 6.44
CA GLU A 89 3.75 -4.54 5.27
C GLU A 89 4.02 -3.68 4.04
N VAL A 90 3.97 -4.28 2.87
CA VAL A 90 3.71 -3.59 1.61
C VAL A 90 2.21 -3.66 1.31
N LEU A 91 1.61 -2.52 1.01
CA LEU A 91 0.19 -2.44 0.67
C LEU A 91 -0.02 -1.63 -0.61
N TRP A 92 -1.13 -1.88 -1.27
CA TRP A 92 -1.60 -1.11 -2.43
C TRP A 92 -3.11 -1.13 -2.51
N ALA A 93 -3.66 -0.07 -3.07
CA ALA A 93 -5.03 0.01 -3.54
C ALA A 93 -5.07 1.05 -4.68
N LEU A 94 -5.74 0.74 -5.77
CA LEU A 94 -5.87 1.60 -6.93
C LEU A 94 -7.34 1.80 -7.31
N HIS A 95 -7.65 2.94 -7.90
CA HIS A 95 -8.97 3.22 -8.46
C HIS A 95 -9.29 2.21 -9.58
N PRO A 96 -10.54 1.73 -9.70
CA PRO A 96 -10.93 0.68 -10.65
C PRO A 96 -10.57 0.96 -12.11
N ASP A 97 -10.62 2.20 -12.56
CA ASP A 97 -10.24 2.61 -13.93
C ASP A 97 -8.78 2.26 -14.29
N PHE A 98 -7.97 1.96 -13.28
CA PHE A 98 -6.54 1.66 -13.42
C PHE A 98 -6.19 0.20 -13.12
N TRP A 99 -7.19 -0.64 -12.89
CA TRP A 99 -6.98 -2.08 -12.72
C TRP A 99 -6.62 -2.77 -14.05
N GLY A 100 -5.99 -3.92 -13.95
CA GLY A 100 -5.62 -4.75 -15.11
C GLY A 100 -4.49 -4.19 -15.98
N LYS A 101 -3.86 -3.08 -15.57
CA LYS A 101 -2.78 -2.41 -16.32
C LYS A 101 -1.37 -2.68 -15.77
N GLY A 102 -1.26 -3.53 -14.74
CA GLY A 102 0.02 -3.84 -14.10
C GLY A 102 0.51 -2.80 -13.08
N TYR A 103 -0.24 -1.74 -12.85
CA TYR A 103 0.18 -0.64 -11.96
C TYR A 103 0.38 -1.07 -10.51
N ALA A 104 -0.45 -2.00 -9.99
CA ALA A 104 -0.26 -2.53 -8.65
C ALA A 104 1.09 -3.26 -8.50
N THR A 105 1.47 -4.07 -9.49
CA THR A 105 2.78 -4.76 -9.50
C THR A 105 3.93 -3.77 -9.61
N GLU A 106 3.80 -2.76 -10.49
CA GLU A 106 4.82 -1.72 -10.70
C GLU A 106 5.09 -0.91 -9.43
N THR A 107 4.03 -0.41 -8.80
CA THR A 107 4.16 0.39 -7.58
C THR A 107 4.64 -0.42 -6.38
N ALA A 108 4.13 -1.64 -6.19
CA ALA A 108 4.54 -2.50 -5.10
C ALA A 108 5.99 -2.98 -5.25
N ARG A 109 6.47 -3.22 -6.48
CA ARG A 109 7.89 -3.48 -6.74
C ARG A 109 8.77 -2.31 -6.31
N ALA A 110 8.38 -1.08 -6.64
CA ALA A 110 9.09 0.11 -6.20
C ALA A 110 9.11 0.26 -4.67
N ALA A 111 8.00 -0.10 -4.00
CA ALA A 111 7.92 -0.10 -2.54
C ALA A 111 8.83 -1.16 -1.91
N LEU A 112 8.90 -2.36 -2.47
CA LEU A 112 9.82 -3.40 -2.01
C LEU A 112 11.28 -2.98 -2.21
N ALA A 113 11.63 -2.42 -3.38
CA ALA A 113 12.96 -1.88 -3.64
C ALA A 113 13.35 -0.82 -2.61
N TYR A 114 12.45 0.12 -2.32
CA TYR A 114 12.67 1.13 -1.29
C TYR A 114 12.91 0.49 0.09
N GLY A 115 12.10 -0.50 0.45
CA GLY A 115 12.23 -1.20 1.73
C GLY A 115 13.53 -1.98 1.87
N PHE A 116 13.93 -2.72 0.85
CA PHE A 116 15.13 -3.56 0.91
C PHE A 116 16.42 -2.78 0.61
N ASP A 117 16.41 -1.91 -0.39
CA ASP A 117 17.64 -1.29 -0.88
C ASP A 117 17.94 0.05 -0.19
N THR A 118 16.91 0.79 0.25
CA THR A 118 17.09 2.07 0.94
C THR A 118 17.00 1.94 2.46
N LEU A 119 15.99 1.21 2.96
CA LEU A 119 15.74 1.08 4.40
C LEU A 119 16.44 -0.14 5.03
N ALA A 120 17.04 -1.01 4.21
CA ALA A 120 17.71 -2.25 4.64
C ALA A 120 16.81 -3.17 5.50
N LEU A 121 15.50 -3.18 5.24
CA LEU A 121 14.57 -4.07 5.93
C LEU A 121 14.94 -5.52 5.65
N LYS A 122 14.75 -6.39 6.65
CA LYS A 122 15.07 -7.82 6.52
C LYS A 122 13.93 -8.63 5.93
N LEU A 123 12.69 -8.21 6.21
CA LEU A 123 11.48 -8.90 5.82
C LEU A 123 10.36 -7.89 5.58
N ILE A 124 9.57 -8.11 4.55
CA ILE A 124 8.36 -7.34 4.24
C ILE A 124 7.24 -8.33 3.99
N PHE A 125 6.09 -8.11 4.62
CA PHE A 125 4.90 -8.93 4.39
C PHE A 125 3.82 -8.16 3.63
N ALA A 126 2.84 -8.89 3.14
CA ALA A 126 1.59 -8.35 2.65
C ALA A 126 0.45 -9.24 3.15
N MET A 127 -0.70 -8.65 3.37
CA MET A 127 -1.90 -9.40 3.72
C MET A 127 -3.10 -8.91 2.93
N THR A 128 -4.02 -9.81 2.64
CA THR A 128 -5.28 -9.49 1.99
C THR A 128 -6.33 -10.51 2.37
N ARG A 129 -7.59 -10.20 2.11
CA ARG A 129 -8.69 -11.15 2.31
C ARG A 129 -8.47 -12.40 1.45
N PRO A 130 -8.89 -13.60 1.91
CA PRO A 130 -8.70 -14.85 1.15
C PRO A 130 -9.39 -14.85 -0.22
N ASP A 131 -10.49 -14.11 -0.37
CA ASP A 131 -11.24 -13.97 -1.62
C ASP A 131 -10.68 -12.91 -2.58
N ASN A 132 -9.68 -12.11 -2.16
CA ASN A 132 -9.02 -11.13 -3.03
C ASN A 132 -7.91 -11.78 -3.86
N LEU A 133 -8.31 -12.56 -4.85
CA LEU A 133 -7.38 -13.31 -5.71
C LEU A 133 -6.48 -12.39 -6.55
N ALA A 134 -6.96 -11.21 -6.92
CA ALA A 134 -6.19 -10.22 -7.68
C ALA A 134 -4.97 -9.73 -6.88
N SER A 135 -5.16 -9.34 -5.62
CA SER A 135 -4.05 -8.95 -4.75
C SER A 135 -3.08 -10.10 -4.49
N GLN A 136 -3.58 -11.31 -4.27
CA GLN A 136 -2.72 -12.48 -4.10
C GLN A 136 -1.89 -12.78 -5.35
N ALA A 137 -2.44 -12.56 -6.55
CA ALA A 137 -1.69 -12.71 -7.79
C ALA A 137 -0.54 -11.68 -7.90
N VAL A 138 -0.76 -10.44 -7.49
CA VAL A 138 0.30 -9.42 -7.41
C VAL A 138 1.38 -9.84 -6.40
N MET A 139 0.99 -10.29 -5.19
CA MET A 139 1.94 -10.76 -4.17
C MET A 139 2.86 -11.86 -4.72
N ARG A 140 2.28 -12.86 -5.40
CA ARG A 140 3.06 -13.97 -5.99
C ARG A 140 4.00 -13.50 -7.11
N ARG A 141 3.55 -12.58 -7.99
CA ARG A 141 4.42 -12.00 -9.04
C ARG A 141 5.61 -11.24 -8.46
N LEU A 142 5.46 -10.68 -7.27
CA LEU A 142 6.52 -9.99 -6.54
C LEU A 142 7.42 -10.95 -5.76
N GLY A 143 7.14 -12.26 -5.77
CA GLY A 143 7.95 -13.26 -5.09
C GLY A 143 7.60 -13.48 -3.62
N LEU A 144 6.49 -12.90 -3.13
CA LEU A 144 6.00 -13.17 -1.77
C LEU A 144 5.45 -14.61 -1.70
N LEU A 145 5.77 -15.29 -0.61
CA LEU A 145 5.30 -16.66 -0.34
C LEU A 145 4.26 -16.67 0.76
N TYR A 146 3.24 -17.47 0.57
CA TYR A 146 2.25 -17.76 1.60
C TYR A 146 2.91 -18.37 2.84
N ARG A 147 2.53 -17.90 4.03
CA ARG A 147 3.01 -18.41 5.31
C ARG A 147 1.88 -18.92 6.20
N LYS A 148 0.84 -18.14 6.34
CA LYS A 148 -0.23 -18.42 7.32
C LYS A 148 -1.50 -17.62 7.02
N ASN A 149 -2.59 -18.02 7.67
CA ASN A 149 -3.77 -17.16 7.83
C ASN A 149 -3.64 -16.38 9.14
N VAL A 150 -4.16 -15.17 9.13
CA VAL A 150 -4.20 -14.29 10.30
C VAL A 150 -5.59 -13.66 10.43
N VAL A 151 -5.89 -13.15 11.63
CA VAL A 151 -7.03 -12.26 11.85
C VAL A 151 -6.47 -10.87 12.13
N TYR A 152 -6.88 -9.89 11.36
CA TYR A 152 -6.49 -8.50 11.54
C TYR A 152 -7.73 -7.60 11.55
N LYS A 153 -7.90 -6.83 12.61
CA LYS A 153 -9.07 -5.96 12.83
C LYS A 153 -10.41 -6.70 12.60
N GLY A 154 -10.49 -7.94 13.09
CA GLY A 154 -11.67 -8.78 12.97
C GLY A 154 -11.90 -9.41 11.59
N MET A 155 -10.99 -9.21 10.63
CA MET A 155 -11.09 -9.79 9.29
C MET A 155 -10.07 -10.91 9.09
N ASN A 156 -10.52 -12.01 8.48
CA ASN A 156 -9.61 -13.07 8.04
C ASN A 156 -8.74 -12.56 6.88
N ALA A 157 -7.46 -12.85 6.96
CA ALA A 157 -6.50 -12.51 5.91
C ALA A 157 -5.51 -13.65 5.67
N VAL A 158 -4.98 -13.71 4.46
CA VAL A 158 -3.81 -14.51 4.11
C VAL A 158 -2.56 -13.64 4.24
N TRP A 159 -1.51 -14.18 4.86
CA TRP A 159 -0.21 -13.55 5.03
C TRP A 159 0.80 -14.15 4.08
N LEU A 160 1.39 -13.32 3.24
CA LEU A 160 2.52 -13.67 2.40
C LEU A 160 3.69 -12.76 2.77
N ASP A 161 4.92 -13.25 2.67
CA ASP A 161 6.11 -12.43 2.90
C ASP A 161 7.26 -12.75 1.96
N ILE A 162 8.22 -11.84 1.93
CA ILE A 162 9.50 -11.98 1.24
C ILE A 162 10.60 -11.40 2.13
N ASP A 163 11.71 -12.11 2.23
CA ASP A 163 12.91 -11.63 2.92
C ASP A 163 13.92 -11.00 1.94
N ARG A 164 14.89 -10.28 2.51
CA ARG A 164 15.94 -9.61 1.72
C ARG A 164 16.76 -10.57 0.86
N ALA A 165 16.98 -11.79 1.31
CA ALA A 165 17.79 -12.77 0.58
C ALA A 165 17.09 -13.27 -0.70
N ARG A 166 15.78 -13.21 -0.73
CA ARG A 166 14.95 -13.63 -1.88
C ARG A 166 14.59 -12.47 -2.81
N TRP A 167 14.82 -11.24 -2.37
CA TRP A 167 14.58 -10.06 -3.20
C TRP A 167 15.64 -9.96 -4.30
N THR A 168 15.23 -9.95 -5.56
CA THR A 168 16.11 -9.88 -6.74
C THR A 168 15.98 -8.59 -7.55
N GLY A 169 15.11 -7.64 -7.12
CA GLY A 169 14.84 -6.39 -7.85
C GLY A 169 13.62 -6.43 -8.73
#